data_65ca69c0d67766be4d0b4ae81e6719a9
#
_entry.id   65ca69c0d67766be4d0b4ae81e6719a9
#
_cell.length_a   1.000
_cell.length_b   1.000
_cell.length_c   1.000
_cell.angle_alpha   90.00
_cell.angle_beta   90.00
_cell.angle_gamma   90.00
#
_symmetry.space_group_name_H-M   'P 1'
#
loop_
_entity.id
_entity.type
_entity.pdbx_description
1 polymer ?
#
loop_
_entity_poly.entity_id
_entity_poly.type
_entity_poly.pdbx_seq_one_letter_code
_entity_poly.pdbx_strand_id
1 'polypeptide(L)'
;VTCFVYVSFFNNFPRYVYYWFNLKFMCGIFGIISKSEVNLKDLSLLANNARQRGKDSSGYIEYEKGKYAINRFDYDLKRSIKKINHNSKITIGHSRLVTNSMLDNQPLFKHNICVFHNGIITNFEELFKKYNFKQDLKVDTEIIVELFNHFLNKNQDIEIVVKSILSIIKGSASCVVHLIDKGKLVLFTNNGSLYWGKKNKNIYLSSESFSLKETDCEEIEQISETIIIDLPVTKEKTVVEDHKIQRKNLVPEITNFIDERLLKYEINLIKRCTKCILPSNFPFISFDKNGVCNFCQNYRKKYEGFSIENKENFKKILNNYKDKKNKVKCILPLSGGRDSCYGLHLAVKELGLSPITFTYDWGLVTDLARRNTSRICSILNVENIIIADNIEKKRSYIRKNVLAWLKKPHLGMVNLFTAGDKHFYRFLEKVKSQNEIDLNIWSYNPFEITHFKHGFLDVKPNFLNKKTYNQGLLSQFEYQFKRLKVMMGNFSYFNSSIMDTLVGEFNRSVRKHSDYYYLFNYFKWNENELNDILLNTYEFEKSPDTESTWRIGDGAAPFYNYIFYTLAGFTEFDTFRSNQIREGDLSRDEALQLIQKENKPRYQGIKWFLDVIDLDFEKTINRINEYSYNNIQN
;
A
#
# COMPACT_ATOMS: atom_id res chain seq x y z
N VAL A 1 -13.80 -42.05 -13.18
CA VAL A 1 -14.14 -41.45 -14.49
C VAL A 1 -14.61 -40.01 -14.34
N THR A 2 -15.08 -39.60 -13.15
CA THR A 2 -15.63 -38.23 -12.91
C THR A 2 -14.57 -37.16 -12.56
N CYS A 3 -13.33 -37.56 -12.32
CA CYS A 3 -12.26 -36.62 -11.93
C CYS A 3 -11.48 -36.03 -13.14
N PHE A 4 -11.56 -36.62 -14.33
CA PHE A 4 -10.80 -36.19 -15.50
C PHE A 4 -11.51 -35.12 -16.33
N VAL A 5 -12.81 -34.97 -16.19
CA VAL A 5 -13.59 -33.98 -16.97
C VAL A 5 -13.46 -32.56 -16.43
N TYR A 6 -13.10 -32.38 -15.14
CA TYR A 6 -13.00 -31.04 -14.53
C TYR A 6 -11.65 -30.32 -14.79
N VAL A 7 -10.59 -31.07 -15.08
CA VAL A 7 -9.25 -30.46 -15.36
C VAL A 7 -9.18 -29.92 -16.80
N SER A 8 -9.93 -30.50 -17.74
CA SER A 8 -9.94 -30.03 -19.14
C SER A 8 -10.79 -28.78 -19.36
N PHE A 9 -11.76 -28.50 -18.48
CA PHE A 9 -12.59 -27.30 -18.59
C PHE A 9 -11.87 -26.00 -18.21
N PHE A 10 -10.84 -26.07 -17.34
CA PHE A 10 -10.06 -24.89 -16.95
C PHE A 10 -8.88 -24.58 -17.86
N ASN A 11 -8.41 -25.51 -18.68
CA ASN A 11 -7.34 -25.26 -19.63
C ASN A 11 -7.80 -24.57 -20.93
N ASN A 12 -9.10 -24.51 -21.18
CA ASN A 12 -9.69 -23.91 -22.38
C ASN A 12 -10.49 -22.64 -22.11
N PHE A 13 -10.24 -21.94 -21.00
CA PHE A 13 -10.75 -20.57 -20.86
C PHE A 13 -10.08 -19.69 -21.92
N PRO A 14 -10.83 -19.10 -22.87
CA PRO A 14 -10.26 -18.40 -23.99
C PRO A 14 -9.40 -17.23 -23.51
N ARG A 15 -8.24 -17.04 -24.15
CA ARG A 15 -7.35 -15.88 -23.98
C ARG A 15 -8.09 -14.52 -24.02
N TYR A 16 -9.29 -14.48 -24.51
CA TYR A 16 -10.17 -13.32 -24.63
C TYR A 16 -10.67 -12.76 -23.30
N VAL A 17 -10.74 -13.53 -22.20
CA VAL A 17 -11.09 -13.02 -20.86
C VAL A 17 -9.98 -12.13 -20.30
N TYR A 18 -8.76 -12.24 -20.81
CA TYR A 18 -7.61 -11.40 -20.43
C TYR A 18 -7.71 -9.94 -20.91
N TYR A 19 -8.46 -9.64 -21.96
CA TYR A 19 -8.53 -8.31 -22.55
C TYR A 19 -9.54 -7.37 -21.87
N TRP A 20 -10.49 -7.88 -21.08
CA TRP A 20 -11.55 -7.05 -20.48
C TRP A 20 -11.23 -6.46 -19.11
N PHE A 21 -10.13 -6.86 -18.44
CA PHE A 21 -9.72 -6.39 -17.11
C PHE A 21 -8.36 -5.71 -17.07
N ASN A 22 -8.01 -4.93 -18.11
CA ASN A 22 -6.85 -4.03 -18.06
C ASN A 22 -7.17 -2.81 -17.19
N LEU A 23 -7.21 -3.02 -15.87
CA LEU A 23 -7.22 -1.94 -14.87
C LEU A 23 -5.77 -1.66 -14.46
N LYS A 24 -5.25 -0.50 -14.84
CA LYS A 24 -3.89 -0.01 -14.58
C LYS A 24 -3.96 1.24 -13.71
N PHE A 25 -3.15 1.36 -12.66
CA PHE A 25 -3.35 2.42 -11.65
C PHE A 25 -2.08 2.88 -10.95
N MET A 26 -1.81 4.20 -10.91
CA MET A 26 -1.00 4.92 -9.89
C MET A 26 -0.48 6.31 -10.29
N CYS A 27 0.02 7.16 -9.27
CA CYS A 27 0.69 8.45 -9.51
C CYS A 27 1.94 8.25 -10.36
N GLY A 28 2.09 9.02 -11.41
CA GLY A 28 3.25 8.93 -12.27
C GLY A 28 3.51 10.24 -13.00
N ILE A 29 4.77 10.59 -13.09
CA ILE A 29 5.27 11.66 -13.95
C ILE A 29 5.55 11.06 -15.32
N PHE A 30 5.20 11.79 -16.36
CA PHE A 30 5.52 11.46 -17.74
C PHE A 30 5.77 12.74 -18.54
N GLY A 31 6.49 12.64 -19.64
CA GLY A 31 6.66 13.82 -20.49
C GLY A 31 7.50 13.56 -21.72
N ILE A 32 7.36 14.45 -22.70
CA ILE A 32 8.18 14.50 -23.91
C ILE A 32 8.59 15.97 -24.13
N ILE A 33 9.88 16.17 -24.36
CA ILE A 33 10.46 17.44 -24.78
C ILE A 33 11.01 17.22 -26.18
N SER A 34 10.45 17.93 -27.17
CA SER A 34 10.77 17.76 -28.57
C SER A 34 11.21 19.09 -29.20
N LYS A 35 12.07 19.02 -30.20
CA LYS A 35 12.41 20.16 -31.06
C LYS A 35 11.30 20.50 -32.06
N SER A 36 10.50 19.52 -32.40
CA SER A 36 9.29 19.62 -33.23
C SER A 36 8.03 19.36 -32.36
N GLU A 37 6.95 18.90 -32.94
CA GLU A 37 5.77 18.49 -32.20
C GLU A 37 6.01 17.18 -31.43
N VAL A 38 5.35 17.00 -30.28
CA VAL A 38 5.45 15.78 -29.50
C VAL A 38 4.76 14.61 -30.20
N ASN A 39 5.35 13.43 -30.12
CA ASN A 39 4.72 12.22 -30.63
C ASN A 39 3.56 11.82 -29.70
N LEU A 40 2.32 12.02 -30.15
CA LEU A 40 1.13 11.75 -29.34
C LEU A 40 0.91 10.27 -29.05
N LYS A 41 1.37 9.36 -29.90
CA LYS A 41 1.29 7.92 -29.66
C LYS A 41 2.19 7.54 -28.49
N ASP A 42 3.43 7.99 -28.49
CA ASP A 42 4.39 7.76 -27.42
C ASP A 42 3.91 8.47 -26.13
N LEU A 43 3.45 9.72 -26.22
CA LEU A 43 2.91 10.46 -25.08
C LEU A 43 1.71 9.75 -24.47
N SER A 44 0.79 9.23 -25.28
CA SER A 44 -0.35 8.44 -24.82
C SER A 44 0.07 7.15 -24.14
N LEU A 45 1.13 6.51 -24.60
CA LEU A 45 1.69 5.31 -23.99
C LEU A 45 2.30 5.62 -22.62
N LEU A 46 3.16 6.64 -22.53
CA LEU A 46 3.74 7.12 -21.28
C LEU A 46 2.65 7.50 -20.28
N ALA A 47 1.66 8.26 -20.71
CA ALA A 47 0.55 8.69 -19.85
C ALA A 47 -0.33 7.52 -19.37
N ASN A 48 -0.59 6.52 -20.24
CA ASN A 48 -1.31 5.31 -19.83
C ASN A 48 -0.52 4.49 -18.81
N ASN A 49 0.80 4.48 -18.91
CA ASN A 49 1.66 3.84 -17.94
C ASN A 49 1.73 4.65 -16.63
N ALA A 50 1.91 5.97 -16.71
CA ALA A 50 1.86 6.86 -15.56
C ALA A 50 0.50 6.77 -14.84
N ARG A 51 -0.60 6.62 -15.58
CA ARG A 51 -1.93 6.38 -15.04
C ARG A 51 -2.03 5.12 -14.18
N GLN A 52 -1.11 4.17 -14.28
CA GLN A 52 -1.03 3.03 -13.36
C GLN A 52 -0.80 3.48 -11.92
N ARG A 53 -0.27 4.69 -11.71
CA ARG A 53 0.10 5.27 -10.43
C ARG A 53 -0.97 6.15 -9.76
N GLY A 54 -2.09 6.49 -10.38
CA GLY A 54 -3.23 7.20 -9.77
C GLY A 54 -4.29 7.58 -10.78
N LYS A 55 -5.54 7.59 -10.35
CA LYS A 55 -6.68 7.92 -11.19
C LYS A 55 -7.54 9.04 -10.63
N ASP A 56 -7.13 9.57 -9.51
CA ASP A 56 -8.00 10.47 -8.79
C ASP A 56 -8.00 11.86 -9.43
N SER A 57 -6.85 12.30 -9.88
CA SER A 57 -6.71 13.55 -10.59
C SER A 57 -5.50 13.52 -11.53
N SER A 58 -5.38 14.51 -12.41
CA SER A 58 -4.31 14.62 -13.39
C SER A 58 -4.02 16.07 -13.74
N GLY A 59 -2.88 16.31 -14.36
CA GLY A 59 -2.57 17.59 -14.94
C GLY A 59 -1.32 17.56 -15.78
N TYR A 60 -1.12 18.60 -16.57
CA TYR A 60 0.04 18.71 -17.43
C TYR A 60 0.37 20.17 -17.74
N ILE A 61 1.60 20.43 -18.12
CA ILE A 61 2.06 21.67 -18.76
C ILE A 61 2.38 21.39 -20.21
N GLU A 62 2.00 22.33 -21.08
CA GLU A 62 2.27 22.32 -22.51
C GLU A 62 2.99 23.58 -22.94
N TYR A 63 3.83 23.48 -23.99
CA TYR A 63 4.43 24.63 -24.64
C TYR A 63 4.09 24.63 -26.12
N GLU A 64 3.38 25.69 -26.54
CA GLU A 64 2.99 25.90 -27.93
C GLU A 64 3.07 27.40 -28.28
N LYS A 65 3.56 27.74 -29.48
CA LYS A 65 3.58 29.12 -30.02
C LYS A 65 4.15 30.16 -29.05
N GLY A 66 5.18 29.78 -28.30
CA GLY A 66 5.85 30.71 -27.38
C GLY A 66 5.20 30.86 -25.99
N LYS A 67 4.18 30.04 -25.66
CA LYS A 67 3.42 30.12 -24.41
C LYS A 67 3.39 28.81 -23.66
N TYR A 68 3.42 28.88 -22.34
CA TYR A 68 3.14 27.76 -21.47
C TYR A 68 1.68 27.80 -21.00
N ALA A 69 1.03 26.63 -21.05
CA ALA A 69 -0.31 26.42 -20.50
C ALA A 69 -0.30 25.24 -19.53
N ILE A 70 -0.88 25.45 -18.35
CA ILE A 70 -1.02 24.44 -17.29
C ILE A 70 -2.49 24.08 -17.20
N ASN A 71 -2.78 22.78 -17.33
CA ASN A 71 -4.12 22.22 -17.21
C ASN A 71 -4.17 21.25 -16.04
N ARG A 72 -5.10 21.44 -15.08
CA ARG A 72 -5.31 20.57 -13.93
C ARG A 72 -6.74 20.03 -13.92
N PHE A 73 -6.90 18.73 -13.64
CA PHE A 73 -8.18 18.02 -13.73
C PHE A 73 -8.45 17.21 -12.48
N ASP A 74 -9.64 17.35 -11.90
CA ASP A 74 -10.13 16.52 -10.78
C ASP A 74 -10.63 15.15 -11.24
N TYR A 75 -10.05 14.59 -12.30
CA TYR A 75 -10.41 13.30 -12.85
C TYR A 75 -9.23 12.60 -13.52
N ASP A 76 -9.47 11.33 -13.84
CA ASP A 76 -8.51 10.38 -14.42
C ASP A 76 -7.86 10.91 -15.71
N LEU A 77 -6.54 10.75 -15.79
CA LEU A 77 -5.69 11.12 -16.92
C LEU A 77 -6.18 10.56 -18.27
N LYS A 78 -6.82 9.39 -18.30
CA LYS A 78 -7.40 8.82 -19.53
C LYS A 78 -8.38 9.76 -20.23
N ARG A 79 -9.07 10.59 -19.45
CA ARG A 79 -10.01 11.59 -19.98
C ARG A 79 -9.29 12.90 -20.36
N SER A 80 -8.36 13.35 -19.52
CA SER A 80 -7.68 14.63 -19.72
C SER A 80 -6.66 14.61 -20.84
N ILE A 81 -5.96 13.47 -21.06
CA ILE A 81 -4.95 13.34 -22.12
C ILE A 81 -5.50 13.63 -23.52
N LYS A 82 -6.79 13.41 -23.75
CA LYS A 82 -7.44 13.70 -25.03
C LYS A 82 -7.56 15.20 -25.32
N LYS A 83 -7.28 16.05 -24.33
CA LYS A 83 -7.32 17.51 -24.47
C LYS A 83 -5.94 18.11 -24.76
N ILE A 84 -4.89 17.30 -24.79
CA ILE A 84 -3.52 17.74 -25.12
C ILE A 84 -3.50 18.26 -26.55
N ASN A 85 -2.86 19.41 -26.73
CA ASN A 85 -2.74 20.04 -28.04
C ASN A 85 -1.76 19.27 -28.93
N HIS A 86 -2.20 19.00 -30.17
CA HIS A 86 -1.43 18.26 -31.17
C HIS A 86 -0.13 18.96 -31.60
N ASN A 87 -0.08 20.31 -31.50
CA ASN A 87 1.06 21.13 -31.91
C ASN A 87 2.03 21.45 -30.76
N SER A 88 1.85 20.85 -29.60
CA SER A 88 2.73 21.08 -28.47
C SER A 88 4.14 20.52 -28.74
N LYS A 89 5.17 21.30 -28.37
CA LYS A 89 6.58 20.85 -28.44
C LYS A 89 7.08 20.27 -27.13
N ILE A 90 6.47 20.65 -26.03
CA ILE A 90 6.79 20.16 -24.69
C ILE A 90 5.48 19.80 -24.02
N THR A 91 5.38 18.58 -23.55
CA THR A 91 4.29 18.15 -22.69
C THR A 91 4.85 17.34 -21.53
N ILE A 92 4.63 17.83 -20.31
CA ILE A 92 5.00 17.13 -19.08
C ILE A 92 3.74 17.00 -18.24
N GLY A 93 3.44 15.82 -17.77
CA GLY A 93 2.20 15.53 -17.07
C GLY A 93 2.36 14.66 -15.85
N HIS A 94 1.30 14.61 -15.07
CA HIS A 94 1.21 13.89 -13.82
C HIS A 94 -0.16 13.20 -13.70
N SER A 95 -0.15 11.96 -13.26
CA SER A 95 -1.34 11.23 -12.84
C SER A 95 -1.26 11.02 -11.33
N ARG A 96 -2.29 11.42 -10.58
CA ARG A 96 -2.22 11.53 -9.12
C ARG A 96 -3.10 10.51 -8.40
N LEU A 97 -2.55 9.89 -7.37
CA LEU A 97 -3.27 9.30 -6.25
C LEU A 97 -3.41 10.38 -5.16
N VAL A 98 -4.63 10.64 -4.71
CA VAL A 98 -4.87 11.63 -3.66
C VAL A 98 -4.52 11.04 -2.30
N THR A 99 -3.55 11.66 -1.63
CA THR A 99 -3.06 11.26 -0.30
C THR A 99 -3.40 12.25 0.80
N ASN A 100 -3.43 13.55 0.50
CA ASN A 100 -3.57 14.62 1.51
C ASN A 100 -4.87 15.40 1.34
N SER A 101 -5.15 15.92 0.15
CA SER A 101 -6.33 16.71 -0.15
C SER A 101 -6.70 16.60 -1.62
N MET A 102 -8.00 16.73 -1.92
CA MET A 102 -8.49 16.84 -3.29
C MET A 102 -8.54 18.28 -3.80
N LEU A 103 -8.36 19.25 -2.92
CA LEU A 103 -8.56 20.65 -3.27
C LEU A 103 -7.48 21.21 -4.18
N ASP A 104 -6.26 20.64 -4.09
CA ASP A 104 -5.08 21.12 -4.80
C ASP A 104 -4.48 20.04 -5.68
N ASN A 105 -4.40 20.31 -6.98
CA ASN A 105 -3.89 19.37 -7.98
C ASN A 105 -2.51 19.77 -8.50
N GLN A 106 -1.77 18.75 -8.97
CA GLN A 106 -0.52 18.92 -9.68
C GLN A 106 -0.74 19.05 -11.20
N PRO A 107 0.16 19.79 -11.93
CA PRO A 107 1.35 20.44 -11.40
C PRO A 107 1.01 21.63 -10.52
N LEU A 108 1.83 21.81 -9.47
CA LEU A 108 1.72 22.98 -8.63
C LEU A 108 2.45 24.15 -9.28
N PHE A 109 1.82 25.32 -9.32
CA PHE A 109 2.38 26.51 -9.95
C PHE A 109 2.28 27.71 -9.02
N LYS A 110 3.42 28.28 -8.63
CA LYS A 110 3.56 29.46 -7.77
C LYS A 110 4.94 30.09 -8.03
N HIS A 111 5.08 31.41 -7.95
CA HIS A 111 6.35 32.14 -8.17
C HIS A 111 7.01 31.84 -9.53
N ASN A 112 6.24 31.60 -10.60
CA ASN A 112 6.70 31.13 -11.92
C ASN A 112 7.51 29.81 -11.87
N ILE A 113 7.31 29.03 -10.82
CA ILE A 113 7.87 27.69 -10.64
C ILE A 113 6.74 26.66 -10.77
N CYS A 114 6.88 25.73 -11.70
CA CYS A 114 5.94 24.63 -11.94
C CYS A 114 6.55 23.33 -11.44
N VAL A 115 5.88 22.62 -10.52
CA VAL A 115 6.40 21.41 -9.87
C VAL A 115 5.48 20.21 -10.09
N PHE A 116 6.07 19.12 -10.57
CA PHE A 116 5.51 17.79 -10.52
C PHE A 116 6.28 16.98 -9.47
N HIS A 117 5.56 16.41 -8.52
CA HIS A 117 6.14 15.64 -7.42
C HIS A 117 5.46 14.28 -7.30
N ASN A 118 6.27 13.23 -7.32
CA ASN A 118 5.90 11.87 -7.02
C ASN A 118 6.60 11.44 -5.72
N GLY A 119 5.85 11.32 -4.64
CA GLY A 119 6.37 11.02 -3.30
C GLY A 119 5.47 11.57 -2.20
N ILE A 120 5.98 11.55 -0.97
CA ILE A 120 5.35 12.16 0.20
C ILE A 120 6.45 12.80 1.06
N ILE A 121 6.38 14.10 1.25
CA ILE A 121 7.27 14.84 2.17
C ILE A 121 6.62 14.85 3.54
N THR A 122 7.22 14.15 4.49
CA THR A 122 6.58 13.88 5.79
C THR A 122 6.76 14.99 6.82
N ASN A 123 7.74 15.88 6.61
CA ASN A 123 8.04 17.02 7.49
C ASN A 123 7.69 18.39 6.90
N PHE A 124 6.79 18.44 5.91
CA PHE A 124 6.48 19.70 5.22
C PHE A 124 5.95 20.77 6.18
N GLU A 125 5.09 20.43 7.15
CA GLU A 125 4.56 21.37 8.14
C GLU A 125 5.67 21.98 9.05
N GLU A 126 6.65 21.15 9.44
CA GLU A 126 7.82 21.61 10.20
C GLU A 126 8.64 22.61 9.39
N LEU A 127 8.82 22.35 8.08
CA LEU A 127 9.57 23.21 7.18
C LEU A 127 8.84 24.53 6.94
N PHE A 128 7.51 24.52 6.76
CA PHE A 128 6.72 25.77 6.69
C PHE A 128 6.94 26.66 7.93
N LYS A 129 6.90 26.07 9.13
CA LYS A 129 7.15 26.77 10.39
C LYS A 129 8.59 27.25 10.49
N LYS A 130 9.57 26.38 10.20
CA LYS A 130 11.02 26.69 10.30
C LYS A 130 11.44 27.87 9.45
N TYR A 131 10.91 27.96 8.22
CA TYR A 131 11.26 29.04 7.29
C TYR A 131 10.27 30.19 7.30
N ASN A 132 9.25 30.13 8.16
CA ASN A 132 8.17 31.12 8.25
C ASN A 132 7.47 31.37 6.90
N PHE A 133 7.26 30.31 6.14
CA PHE A 133 6.50 30.37 4.90
C PHE A 133 4.99 30.37 5.19
N LYS A 134 4.23 31.06 4.34
CA LYS A 134 2.77 30.97 4.36
C LYS A 134 2.34 29.74 3.57
N GLN A 135 1.62 28.83 4.21
CA GLN A 135 1.00 27.70 3.54
C GLN A 135 -0.35 28.14 2.95
N ASP A 136 -0.47 28.12 1.63
CA ASP A 136 -1.70 28.47 0.91
C ASP A 136 -2.48 27.22 0.47
N LEU A 137 -1.80 26.07 0.33
CA LEU A 137 -2.35 24.83 -0.20
C LEU A 137 -2.24 23.67 0.80
N LYS A 138 -3.10 22.67 0.65
CA LYS A 138 -3.11 21.45 1.51
C LYS A 138 -2.25 20.30 0.95
N VAL A 139 -1.26 20.58 0.11
CA VAL A 139 -0.37 19.57 -0.47
C VAL A 139 1.08 19.81 -0.06
N ASP A 140 1.76 18.71 0.27
CA ASP A 140 3.18 18.69 0.64
C ASP A 140 4.12 19.20 -0.47
N THR A 141 3.70 19.11 -1.73
CA THR A 141 4.43 19.61 -2.88
C THR A 141 4.69 21.13 -2.81
N GLU A 142 3.84 21.92 -2.12
CA GLU A 142 4.01 23.35 -1.99
C GLU A 142 5.32 23.73 -1.33
N ILE A 143 5.81 22.92 -0.37
CA ILE A 143 7.08 23.20 0.29
C ILE A 143 8.27 23.19 -0.69
N ILE A 144 8.21 22.37 -1.75
CA ILE A 144 9.27 22.33 -2.77
C ILE A 144 9.32 23.68 -3.50
N VAL A 145 8.18 24.22 -3.87
CA VAL A 145 8.11 25.53 -4.56
C VAL A 145 8.67 26.64 -3.67
N GLU A 146 8.26 26.67 -2.40
CA GLU A 146 8.70 27.69 -1.45
C GLU A 146 10.21 27.60 -1.18
N LEU A 147 10.75 26.40 -1.04
CA LEU A 147 12.20 26.19 -0.84
C LEU A 147 12.99 26.59 -2.09
N PHE A 148 12.53 26.22 -3.30
CA PHE A 148 13.17 26.69 -4.53
C PHE A 148 13.19 28.21 -4.62
N ASN A 149 12.02 28.87 -4.40
CA ASN A 149 11.94 30.31 -4.41
C ASN A 149 12.88 30.96 -3.37
N HIS A 150 12.89 30.42 -2.15
CA HIS A 150 13.73 30.93 -1.06
C HIS A 150 15.24 30.84 -1.36
N PHE A 151 15.72 29.69 -1.81
CA PHE A 151 17.14 29.47 -2.06
C PHE A 151 17.62 30.16 -3.34
N LEU A 152 16.79 30.19 -4.41
CA LEU A 152 17.12 30.92 -5.65
C LEU A 152 17.21 32.43 -5.42
N ASN A 153 16.35 33.00 -4.56
CA ASN A 153 16.41 34.42 -4.20
C ASN A 153 17.67 34.80 -3.37
N LYS A 154 18.37 33.78 -2.83
CA LYS A 154 19.70 33.96 -2.21
C LYS A 154 20.84 33.80 -3.20
N ASN A 155 20.55 33.85 -4.51
CA ASN A 155 21.52 33.71 -5.61
C ASN A 155 22.32 32.38 -5.56
N GLN A 156 21.72 31.30 -5.05
CA GLN A 156 22.35 29.97 -5.08
C GLN A 156 22.21 29.32 -6.45
N ASP A 157 23.22 28.56 -6.82
CA ASP A 157 23.17 27.71 -8.01
C ASP A 157 22.09 26.62 -7.87
N ILE A 158 21.48 26.23 -9.00
CA ILE A 158 20.37 25.28 -9.01
C ILE A 158 20.76 23.93 -8.40
N GLU A 159 21.97 23.43 -8.65
CA GLU A 159 22.44 22.17 -8.07
C GLU A 159 22.58 22.26 -6.55
N ILE A 160 23.08 23.42 -6.05
CA ILE A 160 23.17 23.70 -4.62
C ILE A 160 21.79 23.78 -4.00
N VAL A 161 20.83 24.42 -4.67
CA VAL A 161 19.44 24.51 -4.23
C VAL A 161 18.85 23.10 -4.07
N VAL A 162 19.01 22.22 -5.07
CA VAL A 162 18.50 20.84 -5.00
C VAL A 162 19.15 20.07 -3.85
N LYS A 163 20.48 20.13 -3.70
CA LYS A 163 21.21 19.48 -2.59
C LYS A 163 20.71 19.98 -1.23
N SER A 164 20.48 21.29 -1.10
CA SER A 164 19.94 21.90 0.13
C SER A 164 18.52 21.39 0.43
N ILE A 165 17.65 21.32 -0.58
CA ILE A 165 16.29 20.80 -0.43
C ILE A 165 16.32 19.33 -0.01
N LEU A 166 17.09 18.49 -0.72
CA LEU A 166 17.19 17.05 -0.41
C LEU A 166 17.77 16.77 0.98
N SER A 167 18.60 17.66 1.51
CA SER A 167 19.20 17.51 2.85
C SER A 167 18.23 17.80 3.99
N ILE A 168 17.14 18.53 3.75
CA ILE A 168 16.20 18.98 4.79
C ILE A 168 14.84 18.32 4.72
N ILE A 169 14.43 17.82 3.56
CA ILE A 169 13.16 17.09 3.43
C ILE A 169 13.28 15.69 4.02
N LYS A 170 12.21 15.23 4.68
CA LYS A 170 12.04 13.85 5.12
C LYS A 170 10.96 13.18 4.27
N GLY A 171 11.20 11.93 3.87
CA GLY A 171 10.32 11.20 2.96
C GLY A 171 10.80 11.22 1.51
N SER A 172 10.05 10.59 0.62
CA SER A 172 10.41 10.42 -0.78
C SER A 172 10.00 11.61 -1.63
N ALA A 173 10.90 12.01 -2.53
CA ALA A 173 10.65 13.06 -3.51
C ALA A 173 11.31 12.70 -4.83
N SER A 174 10.50 12.50 -5.88
CA SER A 174 10.91 12.47 -7.27
C SER A 174 10.25 13.63 -7.97
N CYS A 175 11.03 14.59 -8.42
CA CYS A 175 10.52 15.91 -8.83
C CYS A 175 10.98 16.29 -10.23
N VAL A 176 10.06 16.90 -10.94
CA VAL A 176 10.31 17.66 -12.17
C VAL A 176 9.90 19.10 -11.90
N VAL A 177 10.88 20.01 -11.87
CA VAL A 177 10.69 21.41 -11.54
C VAL A 177 11.03 22.26 -12.74
N HIS A 178 10.05 23.01 -13.25
CA HIS A 178 10.26 23.96 -14.33
C HIS A 178 10.34 25.39 -13.80
N LEU A 179 11.51 25.98 -13.88
CA LEU A 179 11.80 27.39 -13.57
C LEU A 179 11.54 28.20 -14.84
N ILE A 180 10.29 28.67 -15.03
CA ILE A 180 9.80 29.24 -16.30
C ILE A 180 10.62 30.46 -16.70
N ASP A 181 10.85 31.39 -15.76
CA ASP A 181 11.60 32.63 -16.03
C ASP A 181 13.08 32.36 -16.38
N LYS A 182 13.63 31.26 -15.92
CA LYS A 182 15.01 30.87 -16.18
C LYS A 182 15.15 29.93 -17.38
N GLY A 183 14.05 29.41 -17.92
CA GLY A 183 14.05 28.41 -18.98
C GLY A 183 14.81 27.15 -18.60
N LYS A 184 14.68 26.70 -17.34
CA LYS A 184 15.37 25.51 -16.83
C LYS A 184 14.37 24.48 -16.33
N LEU A 185 14.52 23.24 -16.75
CA LEU A 185 13.82 22.09 -16.21
C LEU A 185 14.80 21.27 -15.33
N VAL A 186 14.47 21.11 -14.07
CA VAL A 186 15.33 20.47 -13.07
C VAL A 186 14.72 19.13 -12.68
N LEU A 187 15.46 18.05 -12.83
CA LEU A 187 15.06 16.69 -12.50
C LEU A 187 15.91 16.20 -11.32
N PHE A 188 15.27 15.70 -10.27
CA PHE A 188 15.96 15.12 -9.13
C PHE A 188 15.09 14.14 -8.37
N THR A 189 15.73 13.23 -7.62
CA THR A 189 15.04 12.24 -6.78
C THR A 189 15.92 11.81 -5.60
N ASN A 190 15.30 11.39 -4.50
CA ASN A 190 16.01 10.77 -3.36
C ASN A 190 15.66 9.29 -3.16
N ASN A 191 14.87 8.69 -4.06
CA ASN A 191 14.50 7.27 -3.98
C ASN A 191 14.57 6.55 -5.34
N GLY A 192 15.07 7.21 -6.39
CA GLY A 192 15.26 6.62 -7.71
C GLY A 192 13.99 6.45 -8.56
N SER A 193 12.82 6.94 -8.14
CA SER A 193 11.56 6.78 -8.87
C SER A 193 11.37 7.84 -9.98
N LEU A 194 12.43 8.12 -10.75
CA LEU A 194 12.40 9.01 -11.90
C LEU A 194 13.46 8.59 -12.91
N TYR A 195 13.04 8.53 -14.17
CA TYR A 195 13.87 8.11 -15.30
C TYR A 195 13.74 9.08 -16.45
N TRP A 196 14.79 9.18 -17.24
CA TRP A 196 14.76 9.87 -18.52
C TRP A 196 15.35 8.98 -19.63
N GLY A 197 15.00 9.28 -20.86
CA GLY A 197 15.53 8.57 -22.03
C GLY A 197 15.51 9.45 -23.26
N LYS A 198 16.21 9.01 -24.30
CA LYS A 198 16.28 9.70 -25.59
C LYS A 198 15.71 8.84 -26.70
N LYS A 199 14.99 9.48 -27.62
CA LYS A 199 14.52 8.91 -28.88
C LYS A 199 14.54 10.01 -29.96
N ASN A 200 15.25 9.81 -31.05
CA ASN A 200 15.33 10.79 -32.16
C ASN A 200 15.69 12.21 -31.67
N LYS A 201 16.66 12.36 -30.79
CA LYS A 201 17.09 13.64 -30.16
C LYS A 201 16.04 14.31 -29.26
N ASN A 202 14.89 13.69 -29.03
CA ASN A 202 13.89 14.15 -28.08
C ASN A 202 14.12 13.50 -26.72
N ILE A 203 13.73 14.20 -25.64
CA ILE A 203 13.86 13.73 -24.27
C ILE A 203 12.50 13.22 -23.79
N TYR A 204 12.51 12.04 -23.22
CA TYR A 204 11.35 11.36 -22.66
C TYR A 204 11.54 11.22 -21.14
N LEU A 205 10.50 11.47 -20.37
CA LEU A 205 10.50 11.40 -18.92
C LEU A 205 9.45 10.39 -18.45
N SER A 206 9.80 9.61 -17.43
CA SER A 206 8.85 8.69 -16.79
C SER A 206 9.26 8.38 -15.34
N SER A 207 8.28 8.11 -14.50
CA SER A 207 8.52 7.57 -13.16
C SER A 207 8.99 6.10 -13.16
N GLU A 208 8.95 5.41 -14.30
CA GLU A 208 9.33 3.99 -14.41
C GLU A 208 10.07 3.70 -15.73
N SER A 209 11.16 2.92 -15.65
CA SER A 209 12.01 2.60 -16.80
C SER A 209 11.29 1.82 -17.89
N PHE A 210 10.39 0.89 -17.53
CA PHE A 210 9.67 0.07 -18.52
C PHE A 210 8.83 0.92 -19.47
N SER A 211 8.28 2.05 -19.00
CA SER A 211 7.48 2.95 -19.84
C SER A 211 8.31 3.56 -20.96
N LEU A 212 9.57 3.89 -20.70
CA LEU A 212 10.51 4.38 -21.69
C LEU A 212 10.95 3.27 -22.65
N LYS A 213 11.13 2.05 -22.16
CA LYS A 213 11.38 0.88 -23.02
C LYS A 213 10.24 0.64 -24.01
N GLU A 214 8.98 0.74 -23.57
CA GLU A 214 7.81 0.58 -24.43
C GLU A 214 7.66 1.68 -25.49
N THR A 215 8.33 2.82 -25.33
CA THR A 215 8.39 3.89 -26.34
C THR A 215 9.61 3.79 -27.26
N ASP A 216 10.38 2.71 -27.17
CA ASP A 216 11.60 2.48 -27.93
C ASP A 216 12.68 3.57 -27.70
N CYS A 217 12.80 4.08 -26.48
CA CYS A 217 13.90 4.95 -26.10
C CYS A 217 15.23 4.18 -26.13
N GLU A 218 16.25 4.77 -26.74
CA GLU A 218 17.56 4.16 -26.94
C GLU A 218 18.43 4.22 -25.69
N GLU A 219 18.47 5.40 -25.04
CA GLU A 219 19.22 5.65 -23.81
C GLU A 219 18.22 5.84 -22.68
N ILE A 220 18.21 4.93 -21.70
CA ILE A 220 17.35 5.01 -20.53
C ILE A 220 18.21 5.02 -19.27
N GLU A 221 18.10 6.09 -18.49
CA GLU A 221 18.87 6.27 -17.27
C GLU A 221 17.93 6.60 -16.09
N GLN A 222 18.25 6.04 -14.93
CA GLN A 222 17.65 6.43 -13.67
C GLN A 222 18.31 7.74 -13.20
N ILE A 223 17.51 8.69 -12.76
CA ILE A 223 18.05 9.93 -12.17
C ILE A 223 18.74 9.58 -10.85
N SER A 224 20.04 9.76 -10.78
CA SER A 224 20.88 9.59 -9.59
C SER A 224 21.48 10.90 -9.11
N GLU A 225 21.61 11.86 -10.02
CA GLU A 225 22.12 13.20 -9.78
C GLU A 225 21.14 14.22 -10.35
N THR A 226 21.30 15.50 -9.99
CA THR A 226 20.48 16.56 -10.55
C THR A 226 20.73 16.72 -12.04
N ILE A 227 19.68 16.65 -12.85
CA ILE A 227 19.75 16.93 -14.29
C ILE A 227 19.05 18.24 -14.57
N ILE A 228 19.72 19.12 -15.34
CA ILE A 228 19.18 20.42 -15.76
C ILE A 228 19.07 20.42 -17.28
N ILE A 229 17.87 20.69 -17.80
CA ILE A 229 17.56 20.74 -19.22
C ILE A 229 17.13 22.16 -19.58
N ASP A 230 17.68 22.69 -20.68
CA ASP A 230 17.28 24.01 -21.20
C ASP A 230 15.92 23.92 -21.90
N LEU A 231 15.01 24.79 -21.52
CA LEU A 231 13.71 24.97 -22.14
C LEU A 231 13.55 26.39 -22.67
N PRO A 232 12.61 26.62 -23.62
CA PRO A 232 12.32 27.95 -24.11
C PRO A 232 11.90 28.90 -22.98
N VAL A 233 12.47 30.11 -22.94
CA VAL A 233 12.02 31.20 -22.08
C VAL A 233 10.88 31.92 -22.79
N THR A 234 9.83 32.29 -22.04
CA THR A 234 8.71 33.05 -22.55
C THR A 234 8.54 34.35 -21.77
N LYS A 235 8.15 35.42 -22.47
CA LYS A 235 7.69 36.69 -21.86
C LYS A 235 6.17 36.71 -21.65
N GLU A 236 5.48 35.74 -22.25
CA GLU A 236 4.04 35.56 -22.10
C GLU A 236 3.68 34.97 -20.74
N LYS A 237 2.61 35.47 -20.14
CA LYS A 237 2.11 34.94 -18.87
C LYS A 237 1.64 33.51 -19.05
N THR A 238 2.08 32.62 -18.16
CA THR A 238 1.61 31.22 -18.11
C THR A 238 0.12 31.20 -17.80
N VAL A 239 -0.64 30.51 -18.65
CA VAL A 239 -2.08 30.31 -18.44
C VAL A 239 -2.30 29.08 -17.55
N VAL A 240 -3.15 29.18 -16.56
CA VAL A 240 -3.51 28.07 -15.66
C VAL A 240 -5.01 27.85 -15.73
N GLU A 241 -5.41 26.62 -16.08
CA GLU A 241 -6.80 26.21 -16.17
C GLU A 241 -7.10 25.05 -15.22
N ASP A 242 -8.08 25.22 -14.33
CA ASP A 242 -8.57 24.21 -13.40
C ASP A 242 -9.91 23.65 -13.87
N HIS A 243 -9.92 22.38 -14.23
CA HIS A 243 -11.11 21.65 -14.65
C HIS A 243 -11.67 20.84 -13.46
N LYS A 244 -12.45 21.51 -12.62
CA LYS A 244 -13.06 20.92 -11.42
C LYS A 244 -14.32 20.14 -11.74
N ILE A 245 -14.53 19.05 -11.02
CA ILE A 245 -15.79 18.30 -10.98
C ILE A 245 -16.24 18.14 -9.54
N GLN A 246 -17.57 18.07 -9.33
CA GLN A 246 -18.09 17.79 -8.00
C GLN A 246 -17.77 16.34 -7.63
N ARG A 247 -16.97 16.12 -6.58
CA ARG A 247 -16.56 14.82 -6.09
C ARG A 247 -16.59 14.76 -4.56
N LYS A 248 -16.84 13.55 -4.01
CA LYS A 248 -16.65 13.32 -2.57
C LYS A 248 -15.20 13.46 -2.18
N ASN A 249 -14.95 13.95 -0.97
CA ASN A 249 -13.61 13.94 -0.39
C ASN A 249 -13.15 12.50 -0.17
N LEU A 250 -12.01 12.12 -0.79
CA LEU A 250 -11.42 10.79 -0.64
C LEU A 250 -10.55 10.66 0.62
N VAL A 251 -10.23 11.78 1.26
CA VAL A 251 -9.39 11.83 2.45
C VAL A 251 -10.21 12.48 3.57
N PRO A 252 -10.85 11.68 4.44
CA PRO A 252 -11.61 12.23 5.57
C PRO A 252 -10.65 12.89 6.56
N GLU A 253 -10.99 14.08 7.02
CA GLU A 253 -10.33 14.71 8.15
C GLU A 253 -10.75 13.96 9.42
N ILE A 254 -9.77 13.48 10.20
CA ILE A 254 -10.04 12.89 11.51
C ILE A 254 -10.34 14.05 12.46
N THR A 255 -11.62 14.30 12.66
CA THR A 255 -12.06 15.25 13.69
C THR A 255 -11.94 14.58 15.06
N ASN A 256 -11.29 15.27 16.01
CA ASN A 256 -11.04 14.82 17.39
C ASN A 256 -12.31 14.81 18.25
N PHE A 257 -13.43 14.26 17.82
CA PHE A 257 -14.69 14.21 18.56
C PHE A 257 -15.15 12.76 18.74
N ILE A 258 -15.23 12.33 19.92
CA ILE A 258 -15.93 12.48 21.21
C ILE A 258 -17.02 11.43 21.45
N ASP A 259 -17.27 10.49 20.52
CA ASP A 259 -18.18 9.36 20.79
C ASP A 259 -17.44 8.08 21.18
N GLU A 260 -16.23 8.22 21.76
CA GLU A 260 -15.48 7.09 22.33
C GLU A 260 -16.31 6.30 23.36
N ARG A 261 -17.24 6.98 24.05
CA ARG A 261 -18.16 6.37 25.02
C ARG A 261 -19.07 5.30 24.42
N LEU A 262 -19.29 5.33 23.10
CA LEU A 262 -20.07 4.30 22.40
C LEU A 262 -19.29 3.00 22.23
N LEU A 263 -17.95 3.07 22.25
CA LEU A 263 -17.10 1.91 22.10
C LEU A 263 -17.03 1.12 23.41
N LYS A 264 -17.68 -0.03 23.45
CA LYS A 264 -17.69 -0.91 24.63
C LYS A 264 -16.32 -1.58 24.77
N TYR A 265 -15.76 -1.48 25.95
CA TYR A 265 -14.56 -2.20 26.34
C TYR A 265 -14.70 -2.65 27.80
N GLU A 266 -14.91 -3.94 27.97
CA GLU A 266 -14.95 -4.60 29.29
C GLU A 266 -13.95 -5.75 29.27
N ILE A 267 -13.20 -5.92 30.35
CA ILE A 267 -12.26 -7.04 30.43
C ILE A 267 -13.09 -8.32 30.63
N ASN A 268 -13.14 -9.12 29.55
CA ASN A 268 -13.89 -10.37 29.55
C ASN A 268 -13.15 -11.44 30.37
N LEU A 269 -13.81 -11.93 31.41
CA LEU A 269 -13.33 -13.03 32.29
C LEU A 269 -13.56 -14.41 31.63
N ILE A 270 -13.24 -14.53 30.33
CA ILE A 270 -13.36 -15.81 29.63
C ILE A 270 -12.24 -16.75 30.08
N LYS A 271 -12.59 -18.01 30.38
CA LYS A 271 -11.59 -19.04 30.67
C LYS A 271 -10.61 -19.17 29.52
N ARG A 272 -9.31 -19.18 29.83
CA ARG A 272 -8.23 -19.22 28.85
C ARG A 272 -7.34 -20.44 29.07
N CYS A 273 -6.64 -20.83 28.03
CA CYS A 273 -5.62 -21.88 28.08
C CYS A 273 -4.58 -21.59 29.19
N THR A 274 -4.20 -22.63 29.93
CA THR A 274 -3.19 -22.52 30.99
C THR A 274 -1.77 -22.32 30.49
N LYS A 275 -1.46 -22.75 29.25
CA LYS A 275 -0.16 -22.61 28.61
C LYS A 275 -0.04 -21.32 27.76
N CYS A 276 -1.04 -21.01 26.92
CA CYS A 276 -1.12 -19.74 26.19
C CYS A 276 -2.31 -18.90 26.70
N ILE A 277 -2.83 -17.96 25.91
CA ILE A 277 -3.94 -17.08 26.28
C ILE A 277 -5.18 -17.24 25.42
N LEU A 278 -5.27 -18.26 24.54
CA LEU A 278 -6.47 -18.47 23.74
C LEU A 278 -7.69 -18.73 24.62
N PRO A 279 -8.83 -18.06 24.36
CA PRO A 279 -10.03 -18.18 25.18
C PRO A 279 -10.82 -19.46 24.83
N SER A 280 -11.69 -19.89 25.78
CA SER A 280 -12.46 -21.14 25.65
C SER A 280 -13.51 -21.15 24.55
N ASN A 281 -13.91 -19.97 24.06
CA ASN A 281 -14.82 -19.81 22.92
C ASN A 281 -14.09 -19.65 21.56
N PHE A 282 -12.77 -19.88 21.53
CA PHE A 282 -12.03 -19.85 20.27
C PHE A 282 -12.49 -21.01 19.37
N PRO A 283 -12.75 -20.82 18.09
CA PRO A 283 -13.26 -21.88 17.22
C PRO A 283 -12.38 -23.13 17.22
N PHE A 284 -13.00 -24.30 17.39
CA PHE A 284 -12.35 -25.61 17.46
C PHE A 284 -11.33 -25.79 18.59
N ILE A 285 -11.40 -24.97 19.65
CA ILE A 285 -10.55 -25.16 20.83
C ILE A 285 -11.05 -26.35 21.67
N SER A 286 -10.15 -27.13 22.16
CA SER A 286 -10.38 -28.14 23.20
C SER A 286 -9.25 -28.11 24.21
N PHE A 287 -9.52 -28.52 25.44
CA PHE A 287 -8.55 -28.52 26.54
C PHE A 287 -8.35 -29.92 27.07
N ASP A 288 -7.12 -30.23 27.46
CA ASP A 288 -6.83 -31.40 28.25
C ASP A 288 -7.17 -31.23 29.75
N LYS A 289 -6.88 -32.27 30.55
CA LYS A 289 -7.11 -32.27 32.00
C LYS A 289 -6.33 -31.18 32.77
N ASN A 290 -5.25 -30.67 32.16
CA ASN A 290 -4.41 -29.60 32.73
C ASN A 290 -4.82 -28.21 32.22
N GLY A 291 -5.88 -28.11 31.39
CA GLY A 291 -6.34 -26.86 30.81
C GLY A 291 -5.49 -26.37 29.63
N VAL A 292 -4.61 -27.20 29.07
CA VAL A 292 -3.79 -26.87 27.91
C VAL A 292 -4.58 -27.11 26.63
N CYS A 293 -4.64 -26.11 25.74
CA CYS A 293 -5.42 -26.22 24.52
C CYS A 293 -4.73 -27.06 23.43
N ASN A 294 -5.56 -27.65 22.54
CA ASN A 294 -5.11 -28.42 21.38
C ASN A 294 -4.20 -27.62 20.42
N PHE A 295 -4.33 -26.31 20.34
CA PHE A 295 -3.41 -25.45 19.58
C PHE A 295 -2.01 -25.42 20.20
N CYS A 296 -1.87 -25.51 21.53
CA CYS A 296 -0.58 -25.64 22.17
C CYS A 296 0.03 -27.04 22.04
N GLN A 297 -0.81 -28.07 22.06
CA GLN A 297 -0.37 -29.48 21.93
C GLN A 297 0.16 -29.78 20.52
N ASN A 298 -0.46 -29.16 19.49
CA ASN A 298 -0.08 -29.37 18.09
C ASN A 298 0.91 -28.33 17.56
N TYR A 299 1.36 -27.37 18.40
CA TYR A 299 2.28 -26.33 17.95
C TYR A 299 3.69 -26.89 17.77
N ARG A 300 4.28 -26.57 16.63
CA ARG A 300 5.69 -26.83 16.35
C ARG A 300 6.42 -25.49 16.32
N LYS A 301 7.47 -25.38 17.11
CA LYS A 301 8.28 -24.15 17.15
C LYS A 301 8.82 -23.81 15.78
N LYS A 302 8.67 -22.56 15.41
CA LYS A 302 9.09 -22.03 14.10
C LYS A 302 10.61 -22.00 13.99
N TYR A 303 11.26 -21.66 15.09
CA TYR A 303 12.71 -21.46 15.16
C TYR A 303 13.45 -22.57 15.92
N GLU A 304 12.83 -23.75 16.05
CA GLU A 304 13.54 -24.91 16.58
C GLU A 304 14.68 -25.30 15.64
N GLY A 305 15.92 -25.39 16.18
CA GLY A 305 17.11 -25.67 15.38
C GLY A 305 17.57 -24.51 14.46
N PHE A 306 17.02 -23.30 14.64
CA PHE A 306 17.44 -22.13 13.85
C PHE A 306 18.87 -21.73 14.23
N SER A 307 19.73 -21.53 13.22
CA SER A 307 21.14 -21.19 13.37
C SER A 307 21.58 -20.10 12.37
N ILE A 308 22.81 -19.64 12.52
CA ILE A 308 23.43 -18.69 11.57
C ILE A 308 23.52 -19.29 10.15
N GLU A 309 23.58 -20.61 10.03
CA GLU A 309 23.61 -21.30 8.73
C GLU A 309 22.39 -21.01 7.88
N ASN A 310 21.23 -20.70 8.48
CA ASN A 310 20.03 -20.34 7.75
C ASN A 310 20.26 -19.07 6.90
N LYS A 311 20.91 -18.03 7.48
CA LYS A 311 21.26 -16.79 6.78
C LYS A 311 22.29 -17.04 5.67
N GLU A 312 23.31 -17.86 5.94
CA GLU A 312 24.33 -18.19 4.93
C GLU A 312 23.77 -19.03 3.78
N ASN A 313 22.87 -19.96 4.07
CA ASN A 313 22.17 -20.73 3.03
C ASN A 313 21.32 -19.81 2.15
N PHE A 314 20.68 -18.81 2.74
CA PHE A 314 19.92 -17.81 1.94
C PHE A 314 20.82 -17.01 1.04
N LYS A 315 21.98 -16.55 1.53
CA LYS A 315 22.97 -15.85 0.70
C LYS A 315 23.45 -16.71 -0.49
N LYS A 316 23.64 -18.03 -0.28
CA LYS A 316 23.97 -18.96 -1.39
C LYS A 316 22.87 -19.01 -2.44
N ILE A 317 21.60 -19.06 -2.01
CA ILE A 317 20.45 -19.03 -2.93
C ILE A 317 20.44 -17.71 -3.72
N LEU A 318 20.62 -16.58 -3.04
CA LEU A 318 20.62 -15.25 -3.65
C LEU A 318 21.72 -15.06 -4.71
N ASN A 319 22.84 -15.77 -4.61
CA ASN A 319 23.91 -15.70 -5.61
C ASN A 319 23.43 -16.15 -7.02
N ASN A 320 22.41 -16.99 -7.10
CA ASN A 320 21.84 -17.43 -8.39
C ASN A 320 21.08 -16.33 -9.12
N TYR A 321 20.76 -15.21 -8.44
CA TYR A 321 20.00 -14.08 -8.98
C TYR A 321 20.86 -12.84 -9.26
N LYS A 322 22.19 -12.96 -9.21
CA LYS A 322 23.11 -11.85 -9.49
C LYS A 322 23.06 -11.43 -10.95
N ASP A 323 22.95 -10.14 -11.18
CA ASP A 323 23.03 -9.55 -12.52
C ASP A 323 24.49 -9.40 -13.00
N LYS A 324 24.68 -8.86 -14.22
CA LYS A 324 25.99 -8.60 -14.83
C LYS A 324 26.88 -7.63 -13.99
N LYS A 325 26.26 -6.83 -13.11
CA LYS A 325 26.93 -5.89 -12.19
C LYS A 325 27.12 -6.48 -10.80
N ASN A 326 26.96 -7.79 -10.64
CA ASN A 326 27.04 -8.52 -9.37
C ASN A 326 26.03 -8.06 -8.29
N LYS A 327 24.92 -7.42 -8.72
CA LYS A 327 23.83 -6.98 -7.84
C LYS A 327 22.67 -7.98 -7.89
N VAL A 328 22.03 -8.22 -6.74
CA VAL A 328 20.81 -9.02 -6.66
C VAL A 328 19.61 -8.09 -6.62
N LYS A 329 18.87 -8.07 -7.73
CA LYS A 329 17.60 -7.35 -7.82
C LYS A 329 16.46 -8.23 -7.34
N CYS A 330 15.54 -7.68 -6.58
CA CYS A 330 14.35 -8.36 -6.11
C CYS A 330 13.16 -7.43 -6.01
N ILE A 331 11.96 -7.98 -6.06
CA ILE A 331 10.75 -7.26 -5.66
C ILE A 331 10.49 -7.56 -4.19
N LEU A 332 10.24 -6.51 -3.39
CA LEU A 332 9.91 -6.62 -1.99
C LEU A 332 8.56 -5.93 -1.72
N PRO A 333 7.51 -6.70 -1.38
CA PRO A 333 6.23 -6.14 -0.96
C PRO A 333 6.38 -5.27 0.28
N LEU A 334 5.95 -4.00 0.20
CA LEU A 334 6.06 -3.02 1.26
C LEU A 334 4.69 -2.41 1.57
N SER A 335 4.13 -2.73 2.73
CA SER A 335 2.81 -2.24 3.16
C SER A 335 2.88 -0.99 4.05
N GLY A 336 4.07 -0.54 4.43
CA GLY A 336 4.28 0.51 5.43
C GLY A 336 4.00 0.06 6.87
N GLY A 337 3.67 -1.22 7.08
CA GLY A 337 3.61 -1.84 8.38
C GLY A 337 5.00 -2.30 8.86
N ARG A 338 5.14 -2.52 10.17
CA ARG A 338 6.42 -2.81 10.82
C ARG A 338 7.21 -3.96 10.18
N ASP A 339 6.57 -5.10 9.94
CA ASP A 339 7.26 -6.30 9.45
C ASP A 339 7.81 -6.12 8.03
N SER A 340 7.07 -5.42 7.16
CA SER A 340 7.52 -5.13 5.80
C SER A 340 8.64 -4.08 5.77
N CYS A 341 8.59 -3.07 6.64
CA CYS A 341 9.65 -2.07 6.79
C CYS A 341 10.92 -2.71 7.35
N TYR A 342 10.81 -3.55 8.39
CA TYR A 342 11.96 -4.27 8.92
C TYR A 342 12.56 -5.24 7.89
N GLY A 343 11.73 -5.91 7.10
CA GLY A 343 12.22 -6.76 6.03
C GLY A 343 12.97 -6.00 4.95
N LEU A 344 12.56 -4.76 4.64
CA LEU A 344 13.31 -3.90 3.74
C LEU A 344 14.68 -3.52 4.33
N HIS A 345 14.74 -3.20 5.64
CA HIS A 345 16.01 -2.99 6.36
C HIS A 345 16.92 -4.21 6.20
N LEU A 346 16.45 -5.41 6.52
CA LEU A 346 17.24 -6.64 6.42
C LEU A 346 17.71 -6.91 4.98
N ALA A 347 16.85 -6.69 3.99
CA ALA A 347 17.19 -6.90 2.59
C ALA A 347 18.33 -5.98 2.13
N VAL A 348 18.28 -4.70 2.50
CA VAL A 348 19.27 -3.71 2.06
C VAL A 348 20.54 -3.74 2.95
N LYS A 349 20.36 -3.69 4.28
CA LYS A 349 21.51 -3.52 5.20
C LYS A 349 22.22 -4.82 5.53
N GLU A 350 21.44 -5.93 5.69
CA GLU A 350 22.02 -7.22 6.09
C GLU A 350 22.37 -8.14 4.91
N LEU A 351 21.65 -8.02 3.81
CA LEU A 351 21.84 -8.87 2.63
C LEU A 351 22.48 -8.12 1.44
N GLY A 352 22.57 -6.78 1.48
CA GLY A 352 23.15 -5.98 0.40
C GLY A 352 22.36 -6.03 -0.91
N LEU A 353 21.04 -6.27 -0.84
CA LEU A 353 20.19 -6.38 -2.03
C LEU A 353 19.87 -5.01 -2.60
N SER A 354 19.46 -5.00 -3.87
CA SER A 354 18.93 -3.82 -4.56
C SER A 354 17.44 -4.02 -4.87
N PRO A 355 16.55 -3.93 -3.88
CA PRO A 355 15.13 -4.16 -4.08
C PRO A 355 14.45 -3.00 -4.82
N ILE A 356 13.43 -3.34 -5.62
CA ILE A 356 12.33 -2.44 -5.93
C ILE A 356 11.19 -2.81 -4.98
N THR A 357 10.69 -1.86 -4.21
CA THR A 357 9.57 -2.12 -3.33
C THR A 357 8.25 -1.96 -4.05
N PHE A 358 7.27 -2.75 -3.65
CA PHE A 358 5.93 -2.76 -4.22
C PHE A 358 4.87 -2.58 -3.14
N THR A 359 4.02 -1.58 -3.29
CA THR A 359 2.87 -1.31 -2.43
C THR A 359 1.57 -1.39 -3.24
N TYR A 360 0.57 -2.11 -2.75
CA TYR A 360 -0.77 -2.12 -3.34
C TYR A 360 -1.75 -1.35 -2.46
N ASP A 361 -2.25 -0.22 -2.97
CA ASP A 361 -3.29 0.55 -2.30
C ASP A 361 -4.68 0.15 -2.80
N TRP A 362 -5.38 -0.60 -1.97
CA TRP A 362 -6.74 -1.07 -2.22
C TRP A 362 -7.82 -0.14 -1.63
N GLY A 363 -7.43 1.08 -1.22
CA GLY A 363 -8.32 2.13 -0.72
C GLY A 363 -8.42 2.23 0.79
N LEU A 364 -7.80 1.32 1.55
CA LEU A 364 -7.75 1.34 3.01
C LEU A 364 -6.33 1.26 3.58
N VAL A 365 -5.31 1.56 2.78
CA VAL A 365 -3.96 1.81 3.30
C VAL A 365 -4.00 3.13 4.06
N THR A 366 -3.52 3.14 5.31
CA THR A 366 -3.52 4.34 6.14
C THR A 366 -2.47 5.36 5.68
N ASP A 367 -2.71 6.65 5.93
CA ASP A 367 -1.73 7.70 5.60
C ASP A 367 -0.43 7.53 6.40
N LEU A 368 -0.55 7.02 7.62
CA LEU A 368 0.58 6.64 8.46
C LEU A 368 1.47 5.58 7.79
N ALA A 369 0.89 4.53 7.21
CA ALA A 369 1.64 3.53 6.46
C ALA A 369 2.31 4.12 5.22
N ARG A 370 1.65 5.03 4.52
CA ARG A 370 2.24 5.73 3.36
C ARG A 370 3.44 6.59 3.78
N ARG A 371 3.34 7.31 4.92
CA ARG A 371 4.47 8.10 5.46
C ARG A 371 5.64 7.20 5.89
N ASN A 372 5.38 6.08 6.57
CA ASN A 372 6.42 5.12 6.95
C ASN A 372 7.11 4.53 5.71
N THR A 373 6.34 4.14 4.69
CA THR A 373 6.90 3.71 3.40
C THR A 373 7.80 4.76 2.78
N SER A 374 7.33 6.01 2.74
CA SER A 374 8.06 7.12 2.15
C SER A 374 9.40 7.38 2.86
N ARG A 375 9.40 7.39 4.21
CA ARG A 375 10.63 7.59 4.99
C ARG A 375 11.65 6.48 4.78
N ILE A 376 11.25 5.24 4.95
CA ILE A 376 12.21 4.14 4.83
C ILE A 376 12.78 4.01 3.42
N CYS A 377 11.98 4.23 2.39
CA CYS A 377 12.44 4.20 1.01
C CYS A 377 13.42 5.33 0.70
N SER A 378 13.20 6.53 1.22
CA SER A 378 14.13 7.66 1.03
C SER A 378 15.45 7.45 1.78
N ILE A 379 15.41 6.99 3.04
CA ILE A 379 16.61 6.74 3.85
C ILE A 379 17.47 5.62 3.25
N LEU A 380 16.83 4.59 2.68
CA LEU A 380 17.53 3.47 2.06
C LEU A 380 17.85 3.69 0.57
N ASN A 381 17.41 4.80 -0.02
CA ASN A 381 17.49 5.10 -1.45
C ASN A 381 16.93 3.94 -2.31
N VAL A 382 15.69 3.55 -2.03
CA VAL A 382 15.01 2.43 -2.68
C VAL A 382 13.77 2.90 -3.41
N GLU A 383 13.67 2.50 -4.69
CA GLU A 383 12.49 2.78 -5.50
C GLU A 383 11.24 2.12 -4.90
N ASN A 384 10.16 2.87 -4.81
CA ASN A 384 8.87 2.35 -4.42
C ASN A 384 7.84 2.48 -5.54
N ILE A 385 7.34 1.35 -6.00
CA ILE A 385 6.23 1.26 -6.94
C ILE A 385 4.97 1.01 -6.13
N ILE A 386 4.14 2.05 -5.93
CA ILE A 386 2.82 1.87 -5.28
C ILE A 386 1.78 1.62 -6.39
N ILE A 387 0.86 0.65 -6.38
CA ILE A 387 -0.30 0.44 -7.29
C ILE A 387 -1.60 0.68 -6.53
N ALA A 388 -2.44 1.64 -6.97
CA ALA A 388 -3.76 1.86 -6.41
C ALA A 388 -4.88 1.38 -7.34
N ASP A 389 -5.90 0.77 -6.80
CA ASP A 389 -7.13 0.46 -7.55
C ASP A 389 -8.05 1.70 -7.64
N ASN A 390 -9.21 1.58 -8.23
CA ASN A 390 -10.22 2.62 -8.11
C ASN A 390 -10.73 2.67 -6.65
N ILE A 391 -10.19 3.60 -5.88
CA ILE A 391 -10.43 3.72 -4.43
C ILE A 391 -11.91 3.88 -4.12
N GLU A 392 -12.63 4.75 -4.83
CA GLU A 392 -14.07 4.96 -4.64
C GLU A 392 -14.86 3.67 -4.83
N LYS A 393 -14.54 2.93 -5.90
CA LYS A 393 -15.18 1.66 -6.20
C LYS A 393 -14.89 0.60 -5.14
N LYS A 394 -13.63 0.48 -4.69
CA LYS A 394 -13.24 -0.46 -3.63
C LYS A 394 -13.93 -0.14 -2.31
N ARG A 395 -13.93 1.12 -1.90
CA ARG A 395 -14.62 1.58 -0.69
C ARG A 395 -16.14 1.32 -0.78
N SER A 396 -16.75 1.55 -1.95
CA SER A 396 -18.15 1.21 -2.18
C SER A 396 -18.44 -0.31 -2.02
N TYR A 397 -17.52 -1.18 -2.45
CA TYR A 397 -17.67 -2.62 -2.26
C TYR A 397 -17.60 -3.01 -0.79
N ILE A 398 -16.65 -2.45 -0.05
CA ILE A 398 -16.49 -2.68 1.38
C ILE A 398 -17.72 -2.18 2.13
N ARG A 399 -18.21 -0.96 1.81
CA ARG A 399 -19.46 -0.42 2.35
C ARG A 399 -20.63 -1.41 2.19
N LYS A 400 -20.83 -1.96 0.99
CA LYS A 400 -21.91 -2.94 0.72
C LYS A 400 -21.78 -4.17 1.60
N ASN A 401 -20.56 -4.67 1.82
CA ASN A 401 -20.33 -5.83 2.65
C ASN A 401 -20.54 -5.53 4.13
N VAL A 402 -20.15 -4.35 4.63
CA VAL A 402 -20.44 -3.92 6.00
C VAL A 402 -21.94 -3.75 6.22
N LEU A 403 -22.65 -3.11 5.29
CA LEU A 403 -24.11 -2.98 5.37
C LEU A 403 -24.83 -4.33 5.33
N ALA A 404 -24.35 -5.29 4.53
CA ALA A 404 -24.89 -6.64 4.51
C ALA A 404 -24.66 -7.33 5.87
N TRP A 405 -23.48 -7.17 6.45
CA TRP A 405 -23.15 -7.72 7.75
C TRP A 405 -24.02 -7.13 8.86
N LEU A 406 -24.25 -5.81 8.87
CA LEU A 406 -25.10 -5.14 9.86
C LEU A 406 -26.58 -5.58 9.83
N LYS A 407 -27.06 -6.18 8.74
CA LYS A 407 -28.40 -6.74 8.66
C LYS A 407 -28.51 -8.10 9.35
N LYS A 408 -27.51 -8.96 9.15
CA LYS A 408 -27.41 -10.28 9.76
C LYS A 408 -25.94 -10.60 10.01
N PRO A 409 -25.42 -10.31 11.21
CA PRO A 409 -24.04 -10.51 11.55
C PRO A 409 -23.63 -11.97 11.55
N HIS A 410 -22.40 -12.21 11.09
CA HIS A 410 -21.75 -13.51 11.17
C HIS A 410 -20.23 -13.28 11.22
N LEU A 411 -19.55 -13.75 12.26
CA LEU A 411 -18.11 -13.43 12.49
C LEU A 411 -17.21 -13.93 11.35
N GLY A 412 -17.54 -15.04 10.71
CA GLY A 412 -16.81 -15.54 9.55
C GLY A 412 -16.94 -14.67 8.29
N MET A 413 -17.93 -13.77 8.22
CA MET A 413 -18.15 -12.86 7.09
C MET A 413 -17.37 -11.55 7.22
N VAL A 414 -16.77 -11.26 8.36
CA VAL A 414 -15.93 -10.08 8.61
C VAL A 414 -14.76 -9.99 7.62
N ASN A 415 -14.27 -11.12 7.12
CA ASN A 415 -13.25 -11.17 6.08
C ASN A 415 -13.64 -10.45 4.77
N LEU A 416 -14.94 -10.22 4.52
CA LEU A 416 -15.38 -9.45 3.35
C LEU A 416 -15.15 -7.93 3.48
N PHE A 417 -14.77 -7.44 4.66
CA PHE A 417 -14.41 -6.03 4.87
C PHE A 417 -13.06 -5.66 4.29
N THR A 418 -12.28 -6.67 3.88
CA THR A 418 -11.02 -6.51 3.14
C THR A 418 -11.15 -6.97 1.68
N ALA A 419 -12.37 -6.94 1.13
CA ALA A 419 -12.63 -7.34 -0.25
C ALA A 419 -11.76 -6.53 -1.23
N GLY A 420 -11.03 -7.23 -2.10
CA GLY A 420 -10.17 -6.62 -3.10
C GLY A 420 -8.69 -6.47 -2.69
N ASP A 421 -8.32 -6.67 -1.43
CA ASP A 421 -6.92 -6.67 -0.98
C ASP A 421 -6.08 -7.76 -1.70
N LYS A 422 -6.68 -8.90 -2.04
CA LYS A 422 -6.01 -10.04 -2.72
C LYS A 422 -5.63 -9.78 -4.18
N HIS A 423 -6.08 -8.69 -4.79
CA HIS A 423 -5.57 -8.25 -6.10
C HIS A 423 -4.07 -7.91 -6.06
N PHE A 424 -3.53 -7.70 -4.86
CA PHE A 424 -2.11 -7.56 -4.60
C PHE A 424 -1.25 -8.55 -5.39
N TYR A 425 -1.56 -9.84 -5.37
CA TYR A 425 -0.79 -10.89 -6.06
C TYR A 425 -0.74 -10.71 -7.58
N ARG A 426 -1.85 -10.28 -8.19
CA ARG A 426 -1.90 -9.99 -9.62
C ARG A 426 -1.00 -8.82 -10.00
N PHE A 427 -1.03 -7.76 -9.21
CA PHE A 427 -0.25 -6.56 -9.51
C PHE A 427 1.24 -6.77 -9.23
N LEU A 428 1.56 -7.56 -8.22
CA LEU A 428 2.94 -7.95 -7.92
C LEU A 428 3.58 -8.66 -9.12
N GLU A 429 2.92 -9.69 -9.68
CA GLU A 429 3.42 -10.41 -10.85
C GLU A 429 3.56 -9.49 -12.08
N LYS A 430 2.68 -8.49 -12.19
CA LYS A 430 2.80 -7.49 -13.25
C LYS A 430 4.05 -6.63 -13.07
N VAL A 431 4.31 -6.13 -11.85
CA VAL A 431 5.51 -5.33 -11.54
C VAL A 431 6.78 -6.15 -11.77
N LYS A 432 6.80 -7.42 -11.36
CA LYS A 432 7.90 -8.34 -11.66
C LYS A 432 8.20 -8.39 -13.16
N SER A 433 7.17 -8.67 -13.96
CA SER A 433 7.30 -8.76 -15.43
C SER A 433 7.75 -7.45 -16.07
N GLN A 434 7.22 -6.30 -15.62
CA GLN A 434 7.57 -4.99 -16.16
C GLN A 434 9.03 -4.59 -15.86
N ASN A 435 9.57 -5.07 -14.74
CA ASN A 435 10.94 -4.76 -14.32
C ASN A 435 11.94 -5.89 -14.60
N GLU A 436 11.48 -6.99 -15.24
CA GLU A 436 12.32 -8.15 -15.57
C GLU A 436 13.01 -8.74 -14.32
N ILE A 437 12.26 -8.85 -13.20
CA ILE A 437 12.75 -9.35 -11.92
C ILE A 437 11.99 -10.62 -11.53
N ASP A 438 12.70 -11.72 -11.35
CA ASP A 438 12.11 -13.00 -10.94
C ASP A 438 12.03 -13.14 -9.43
N LEU A 439 13.07 -12.72 -8.70
CA LEU A 439 13.19 -12.89 -7.25
C LEU A 439 12.18 -12.03 -6.48
N ASN A 440 11.43 -12.68 -5.60
CA ASN A 440 10.45 -12.03 -4.74
C ASN A 440 10.69 -12.38 -3.28
N ILE A 441 10.91 -11.37 -2.43
CA ILE A 441 11.22 -11.54 -1.01
C ILE A 441 10.08 -10.99 -0.16
N TRP A 442 9.52 -11.84 0.69
CA TRP A 442 8.39 -11.54 1.56
C TRP A 442 8.80 -11.43 3.01
N SER A 443 8.36 -10.38 3.67
CA SER A 443 8.58 -10.14 5.10
C SER A 443 7.32 -10.50 5.90
N TYR A 444 6.82 -11.71 5.68
CA TYR A 444 5.63 -12.20 6.37
C TYR A 444 5.97 -12.62 7.80
N ASN A 445 5.24 -12.07 8.77
CA ASN A 445 5.41 -12.43 10.18
C ASN A 445 4.88 -13.86 10.45
N PRO A 446 5.71 -14.77 10.95
CA PRO A 446 5.32 -16.17 11.17
C PRO A 446 4.27 -16.35 12.28
N PHE A 447 4.08 -15.34 13.15
CA PHE A 447 3.12 -15.40 14.26
C PHE A 447 1.73 -14.85 13.91
N GLU A 448 1.55 -14.27 12.71
CA GLU A 448 0.26 -13.76 12.22
C GLU A 448 -0.68 -14.85 11.71
N ILE A 449 -0.84 -15.94 12.43
CA ILE A 449 -1.75 -17.02 12.05
C ILE A 449 -3.11 -16.82 12.72
N THR A 450 -4.13 -16.52 11.94
CA THR A 450 -5.49 -16.22 12.44
C THR A 450 -6.48 -17.32 12.07
N HIS A 451 -6.31 -18.52 12.64
CA HIS A 451 -7.19 -19.68 12.39
C HIS A 451 -8.67 -19.39 12.67
N PHE A 452 -8.97 -18.54 13.65
CA PHE A 452 -10.34 -18.27 14.09
C PHE A 452 -11.18 -17.59 13.00
N LYS A 453 -10.59 -16.79 12.12
CA LYS A 453 -11.34 -16.13 11.04
C LYS A 453 -12.00 -17.12 10.09
N HIS A 454 -11.31 -18.23 9.81
CA HIS A 454 -11.88 -19.34 9.04
C HIS A 454 -12.72 -20.28 9.95
N GLY A 455 -12.31 -20.40 11.19
CA GLY A 455 -13.01 -21.21 12.19
C GLY A 455 -14.44 -20.75 12.44
N PHE A 456 -14.70 -19.46 12.40
CA PHE A 456 -16.07 -18.91 12.46
C PHE A 456 -16.95 -19.26 11.24
N LEU A 457 -16.34 -19.73 10.15
CA LEU A 457 -17.06 -20.35 9.01
C LEU A 457 -17.06 -21.88 9.11
N ASP A 458 -16.80 -22.42 10.29
CA ASP A 458 -16.73 -23.87 10.54
C ASP A 458 -15.63 -24.60 9.73
N VAL A 459 -14.59 -23.89 9.29
CA VAL A 459 -13.41 -24.50 8.64
C VAL A 459 -12.41 -24.91 9.70
N LYS A 460 -12.14 -26.21 9.79
CA LYS A 460 -11.22 -26.77 10.80
C LYS A 460 -9.78 -26.30 10.59
N PRO A 461 -9.03 -26.00 11.68
CA PRO A 461 -7.62 -25.66 11.58
C PRO A 461 -6.80 -26.88 11.09
N ASN A 462 -5.87 -26.62 10.17
CA ASN A 462 -4.93 -27.63 9.73
C ASN A 462 -3.56 -27.40 10.39
N PHE A 463 -3.23 -28.21 11.40
CA PHE A 463 -1.97 -28.11 12.13
C PHE A 463 -0.75 -28.65 11.37
N LEU A 464 -0.97 -29.40 10.28
CA LEU A 464 0.11 -30.01 9.49
C LEU A 464 0.63 -29.07 8.38
N ASN A 465 -0.14 -28.07 8.00
CA ASN A 465 0.17 -27.18 6.90
C ASN A 465 1.15 -26.10 7.32
N LYS A 466 2.42 -26.23 6.91
CA LYS A 466 3.46 -25.21 7.09
C LYS A 466 3.24 -23.94 6.23
N LYS A 467 2.32 -23.98 5.25
CA LYS A 467 2.07 -22.87 4.31
C LYS A 467 0.91 -22.01 4.79
N THR A 468 1.21 -20.87 5.30
CA THR A 468 0.28 -19.92 5.91
C THR A 468 -0.82 -19.40 4.95
N TYR A 469 -0.55 -19.37 3.64
CA TYR A 469 -1.47 -18.84 2.64
C TYR A 469 -1.96 -19.87 1.61
N ASN A 470 -1.39 -21.06 1.56
CA ASN A 470 -1.73 -22.09 0.58
C ASN A 470 -2.38 -23.28 1.26
N GLN A 471 -3.65 -23.15 1.61
CA GLN A 471 -4.41 -24.24 2.25
C GLN A 471 -4.75 -25.39 1.26
N GLY A 472 -4.31 -25.29 0.00
CA GLY A 472 -4.67 -26.23 -1.07
C GLY A 472 -6.06 -25.94 -1.65
N LEU A 473 -6.31 -26.45 -2.86
CA LEU A 473 -7.56 -26.21 -3.60
C LEU A 473 -8.80 -26.74 -2.86
N LEU A 474 -8.70 -27.90 -2.23
CA LEU A 474 -9.82 -28.52 -1.49
C LEU A 474 -10.26 -27.66 -0.30
N SER A 475 -9.31 -27.17 0.50
CA SER A 475 -9.62 -26.28 1.63
C SER A 475 -10.19 -24.94 1.17
N GLN A 476 -9.76 -24.43 0.02
CA GLN A 476 -10.35 -23.24 -0.57
C GLN A 476 -11.79 -23.49 -1.04
N PHE A 477 -12.06 -24.63 -1.65
CA PHE A 477 -13.42 -25.02 -2.02
C PHE A 477 -14.33 -25.13 -0.80
N GLU A 478 -13.89 -25.81 0.25
CA GLU A 478 -14.63 -25.92 1.51
C GLU A 478 -14.93 -24.54 2.09
N TYR A 479 -13.92 -23.67 2.18
CA TYR A 479 -14.09 -22.29 2.66
C TYR A 479 -15.11 -21.50 1.83
N GLN A 480 -15.00 -21.54 0.50
CA GLN A 480 -15.91 -20.81 -0.38
C GLN A 480 -17.34 -21.36 -0.30
N PHE A 481 -17.50 -22.67 -0.20
CA PHE A 481 -18.81 -23.29 -0.05
C PHE A 481 -19.50 -22.90 1.26
N LYS A 482 -18.76 -22.97 2.39
CA LYS A 482 -19.28 -22.55 3.70
C LYS A 482 -19.62 -21.07 3.73
N ARG A 483 -18.79 -20.22 3.11
CA ARG A 483 -19.08 -18.80 2.93
C ARG A 483 -20.35 -18.57 2.10
N LEU A 484 -20.51 -19.27 0.99
CA LEU A 484 -21.72 -19.19 0.16
C LEU A 484 -22.97 -19.58 0.94
N LYS A 485 -22.92 -20.63 1.76
CA LYS A 485 -24.04 -21.04 2.62
C LYS A 485 -24.48 -19.91 3.56
N VAL A 486 -23.53 -19.21 4.19
CA VAL A 486 -23.84 -18.04 5.04
C VAL A 486 -24.43 -16.89 4.19
N MET A 487 -23.90 -16.65 2.99
CA MET A 487 -24.42 -15.62 2.07
C MET A 487 -25.86 -15.91 1.65
N MET A 488 -26.24 -17.17 1.44
CA MET A 488 -27.63 -17.56 1.15
C MET A 488 -28.58 -17.21 2.29
N GLY A 489 -28.10 -17.18 3.52
CA GLY A 489 -28.87 -16.71 4.69
C GLY A 489 -29.06 -15.19 4.75
N ASN A 490 -28.37 -14.42 3.90
CA ASN A 490 -28.49 -12.97 3.79
C ASN A 490 -28.13 -12.51 2.38
N PHE A 491 -29.13 -12.39 1.51
CA PHE A 491 -28.97 -12.05 0.10
C PHE A 491 -28.27 -10.68 -0.15
N SER A 492 -28.18 -9.80 0.85
CA SER A 492 -27.45 -8.52 0.72
C SER A 492 -25.96 -8.70 0.44
N TYR A 493 -25.39 -9.88 0.71
CA TYR A 493 -24.02 -10.21 0.33
C TYR A 493 -23.84 -10.46 -1.17
N PHE A 494 -24.92 -10.77 -1.92
CA PHE A 494 -24.89 -10.92 -3.38
C PHE A 494 -24.88 -9.56 -4.06
N ASN A 495 -23.78 -8.86 -3.95
CA ASN A 495 -23.59 -7.52 -4.47
C ASN A 495 -22.38 -7.45 -5.42
N SER A 496 -22.12 -6.28 -5.98
CA SER A 496 -21.07 -6.09 -6.99
C SER A 496 -19.62 -6.36 -6.50
N SER A 497 -19.41 -6.60 -5.20
CA SER A 497 -18.08 -6.96 -4.66
C SER A 497 -17.69 -8.42 -4.88
N ILE A 498 -18.68 -9.29 -5.19
CA ILE A 498 -18.45 -10.75 -5.30
C ILE A 498 -17.39 -11.06 -6.35
N MET A 499 -17.56 -10.53 -7.56
CA MET A 499 -16.61 -10.78 -8.65
C MET A 499 -15.22 -10.28 -8.32
N ASP A 500 -15.12 -9.12 -7.67
CA ASP A 500 -13.86 -8.56 -7.22
C ASP A 500 -13.17 -9.46 -6.18
N THR A 501 -13.93 -9.97 -5.22
CA THR A 501 -13.45 -10.90 -4.20
C THR A 501 -13.00 -12.24 -4.81
N LEU A 502 -13.81 -12.83 -5.69
CA LEU A 502 -13.49 -14.11 -6.33
C LEU A 502 -12.24 -14.03 -7.21
N VAL A 503 -12.11 -12.96 -8.00
CA VAL A 503 -10.91 -12.72 -8.83
C VAL A 503 -9.66 -12.54 -7.95
N GLY A 504 -9.76 -11.83 -6.83
CA GLY A 504 -8.67 -11.69 -5.87
C GLY A 504 -8.23 -13.02 -5.28
N GLU A 505 -9.20 -13.83 -4.81
CA GLU A 505 -8.93 -15.16 -4.25
C GLU A 505 -8.35 -16.13 -5.28
N PHE A 506 -8.83 -16.10 -6.53
CA PHE A 506 -8.27 -16.87 -7.63
C PHE A 506 -6.79 -16.53 -7.86
N ASN A 507 -6.44 -15.25 -7.98
CA ASN A 507 -5.07 -14.82 -8.16
C ASN A 507 -4.15 -15.26 -7.01
N ARG A 508 -4.64 -15.27 -5.77
CA ARG A 508 -3.89 -15.76 -4.61
C ARG A 508 -3.67 -17.25 -4.62
N SER A 509 -4.71 -18.02 -4.92
CA SER A 509 -4.75 -19.48 -4.59
C SER A 509 -4.45 -20.41 -5.76
N VAL A 510 -4.74 -19.97 -6.99
CA VAL A 510 -4.63 -20.82 -8.19
C VAL A 510 -3.42 -20.43 -9.03
N ARG A 511 -2.99 -19.20 -9.02
CA ARG A 511 -1.84 -18.75 -9.79
C ARG A 511 -0.55 -19.34 -9.23
N LYS A 512 0.29 -19.90 -10.09
CA LYS A 512 1.60 -20.41 -9.70
C LYS A 512 2.52 -19.24 -9.33
N HIS A 513 3.07 -19.28 -8.13
CA HIS A 513 4.03 -18.28 -7.63
C HIS A 513 5.42 -18.90 -7.62
N SER A 514 6.31 -18.46 -8.51
CA SER A 514 7.70 -18.89 -8.58
C SER A 514 8.61 -17.88 -7.86
N ASP A 515 9.73 -18.36 -7.35
CA ASP A 515 10.81 -17.55 -6.76
C ASP A 515 10.38 -16.65 -5.59
N TYR A 516 9.46 -17.20 -4.76
CA TYR A 516 8.99 -16.54 -3.54
C TYR A 516 9.75 -17.05 -2.32
N TYR A 517 10.50 -16.17 -1.67
CA TYR A 517 11.24 -16.45 -0.46
C TYR A 517 10.71 -15.64 0.72
N TYR A 518 10.51 -16.33 1.84
CA TYR A 518 10.03 -15.71 3.08
C TYR A 518 11.21 -15.40 3.98
N LEU A 519 11.48 -14.12 4.21
CA LEU A 519 12.68 -13.63 4.89
C LEU A 519 12.83 -14.21 6.30
N PHE A 520 11.73 -14.29 7.05
CA PHE A 520 11.73 -14.88 8.40
C PHE A 520 11.80 -16.42 8.45
N ASN A 521 12.09 -17.09 7.34
CA ASN A 521 12.61 -18.45 7.35
C ASN A 521 14.14 -18.47 7.50
N TYR A 522 14.80 -17.35 7.27
CA TYR A 522 16.26 -17.20 7.24
C TYR A 522 16.78 -16.19 8.28
N PHE A 523 15.90 -15.37 8.83
CA PHE A 523 16.13 -14.44 9.94
C PHE A 523 15.14 -14.75 11.04
N LYS A 524 15.62 -14.81 12.29
CA LYS A 524 14.69 -14.92 13.42
C LYS A 524 13.92 -13.60 13.56
N TRP A 525 12.59 -13.68 13.64
CA TRP A 525 11.76 -12.52 13.92
C TRP A 525 11.80 -12.20 15.41
N ASN A 526 12.10 -10.98 15.78
CA ASN A 526 12.13 -10.50 17.15
C ASN A 526 11.46 -9.14 17.24
N GLU A 527 10.42 -9.01 18.08
CA GLU A 527 9.62 -7.79 18.16
C GLU A 527 10.39 -6.61 18.75
N ASN A 528 11.23 -6.84 19.74
CA ASN A 528 11.99 -5.77 20.42
C ASN A 528 13.07 -5.20 19.49
N GLU A 529 13.85 -6.05 18.84
CA GLU A 529 14.87 -5.66 17.87
C GLU A 529 14.24 -4.89 16.68
N LEU A 530 13.14 -5.42 16.14
CA LEU A 530 12.42 -4.80 15.05
C LEU A 530 11.91 -3.40 15.44
N ASN A 531 11.28 -3.27 16.62
CA ASN A 531 10.78 -1.99 17.09
C ASN A 531 11.89 -0.99 17.36
N ASP A 532 13.00 -1.43 17.96
CA ASP A 532 14.15 -0.57 18.23
C ASP A 532 14.74 0.01 16.94
N ILE A 533 14.99 -0.83 15.93
CA ILE A 533 15.51 -0.40 14.64
C ILE A 533 14.53 0.56 13.94
N LEU A 534 13.24 0.21 13.89
CA LEU A 534 12.27 1.02 13.17
C LEU A 534 12.04 2.39 13.82
N LEU A 535 11.91 2.43 15.14
CA LEU A 535 11.63 3.67 15.88
C LEU A 535 12.84 4.59 15.90
N ASN A 536 14.05 4.06 16.14
CA ASN A 536 15.25 4.85 16.36
C ASN A 536 15.99 5.19 15.05
N THR A 537 15.94 4.30 14.03
CA THR A 537 16.68 4.53 12.78
C THR A 537 15.83 5.16 11.69
N TYR A 538 14.53 4.79 11.63
CA TYR A 538 13.66 5.20 10.53
C TYR A 538 12.56 6.17 10.94
N GLU A 539 12.55 6.63 12.19
CA GLU A 539 11.48 7.50 12.73
C GLU A 539 10.07 6.91 12.42
N PHE A 540 9.92 5.60 12.61
CA PHE A 540 8.68 4.90 12.29
C PHE A 540 7.53 5.43 13.14
N GLU A 541 6.48 5.92 12.49
CA GLU A 541 5.31 6.45 13.16
C GLU A 541 4.41 5.33 13.66
N LYS A 542 3.96 5.46 14.91
CA LYS A 542 2.87 4.66 15.50
C LYS A 542 1.55 5.40 15.35
N SER A 543 0.46 4.66 15.38
CA SER A 543 -0.86 5.28 15.46
C SER A 543 -1.10 5.85 16.88
N PRO A 544 -1.66 7.06 17.01
CA PRO A 544 -1.84 7.70 18.32
C PRO A 544 -2.85 6.97 19.22
N ASP A 545 -3.70 6.13 18.64
CA ASP A 545 -4.75 5.39 19.36
C ASP A 545 -4.35 3.94 19.74
N THR A 546 -3.06 3.61 19.70
CA THR A 546 -2.53 2.30 20.12
C THR A 546 -1.07 2.38 20.56
N GLU A 547 -0.68 1.57 21.53
CA GLU A 547 0.72 1.39 21.91
C GLU A 547 1.48 0.44 20.99
N SER A 548 0.75 -0.41 20.24
CA SER A 548 1.32 -1.42 19.34
C SER A 548 1.79 -0.81 18.02
N THR A 549 2.89 -1.31 17.50
CA THR A 549 3.36 -1.04 16.13
C THR A 549 2.69 -1.95 15.09
N TRP A 550 1.95 -2.96 15.55
CA TRP A 550 1.31 -3.93 14.69
C TRP A 550 -0.05 -3.45 14.17
N ARG A 551 -0.44 -3.86 12.96
CA ARG A 551 -1.72 -3.53 12.31
C ARG A 551 -2.03 -2.03 12.18
N ILE A 552 -1.02 -1.20 12.06
CA ILE A 552 -1.21 0.25 11.88
C ILE A 552 -1.44 0.64 10.41
N GLY A 553 -0.97 -0.16 9.46
CA GLY A 553 -1.10 0.10 8.03
C GLY A 553 -2.41 -0.38 7.40
N ASP A 554 -3.15 -1.25 8.09
CA ASP A 554 -4.44 -1.79 7.65
C ASP A 554 -5.59 -1.00 8.28
N GLY A 555 -6.19 -0.10 7.50
CA GLY A 555 -7.27 0.76 7.98
C GLY A 555 -8.56 0.04 8.36
N ALA A 556 -8.75 -1.22 7.94
CA ALA A 556 -9.89 -2.03 8.36
C ALA A 556 -9.66 -2.72 9.73
N ALA A 557 -8.40 -2.89 10.14
CA ALA A 557 -8.06 -3.65 11.34
C ALA A 557 -8.70 -3.11 12.64
N PRO A 558 -8.75 -1.81 12.91
CA PRO A 558 -9.42 -1.28 14.08
C PRO A 558 -10.89 -1.69 14.16
N PHE A 559 -11.61 -1.60 13.04
CA PHE A 559 -13.04 -1.87 12.99
C PHE A 559 -13.36 -3.36 13.14
N TYR A 560 -12.67 -4.24 12.41
CA TYR A 560 -12.96 -5.67 12.54
C TYR A 560 -12.49 -6.26 13.89
N ASN A 561 -11.40 -5.75 14.47
CA ASN A 561 -10.99 -6.16 15.81
C ASN A 561 -11.99 -5.69 16.86
N TYR A 562 -12.59 -4.50 16.74
CA TYR A 562 -13.69 -4.06 17.59
C TYR A 562 -14.86 -5.05 17.52
N ILE A 563 -15.27 -5.48 16.34
CA ILE A 563 -16.33 -6.48 16.17
C ILE A 563 -15.96 -7.81 16.84
N PHE A 564 -14.75 -8.33 16.61
CA PHE A 564 -14.33 -9.57 17.25
C PHE A 564 -14.30 -9.46 18.76
N TYR A 565 -13.79 -8.34 19.30
CA TYR A 565 -13.75 -8.14 20.73
C TYR A 565 -15.16 -8.04 21.33
N THR A 566 -16.03 -7.21 20.76
CA THR A 566 -17.40 -6.98 21.27
C THR A 566 -18.24 -8.26 21.23
N LEU A 567 -18.10 -9.08 20.19
CA LEU A 567 -18.96 -10.24 19.97
C LEU A 567 -18.34 -11.58 20.41
N ALA A 568 -17.03 -11.70 20.44
CA ALA A 568 -16.34 -12.92 20.83
C ALA A 568 -15.40 -12.75 22.04
N GLY A 569 -15.12 -11.52 22.47
CA GLY A 569 -14.30 -11.24 23.64
C GLY A 569 -12.80 -11.42 23.45
N PHE A 570 -12.34 -11.55 22.19
CA PHE A 570 -10.92 -11.65 21.85
C PHE A 570 -10.66 -11.09 20.43
N THR A 571 -9.40 -10.85 20.10
CA THR A 571 -9.00 -10.31 18.79
C THR A 571 -7.83 -11.09 18.16
N GLU A 572 -7.29 -10.55 17.07
CA GLU A 572 -6.05 -11.06 16.46
C GLU A 572 -4.86 -11.01 17.44
N PHE A 573 -4.84 -10.06 18.37
CA PHE A 573 -3.77 -9.94 19.36
C PHE A 573 -3.69 -11.15 20.28
N ASP A 574 -4.83 -11.70 20.70
CA ASP A 574 -4.85 -12.94 21.51
C ASP A 574 -4.16 -14.10 20.80
N THR A 575 -4.38 -14.23 19.49
CA THR A 575 -3.73 -15.26 18.67
C THR A 575 -2.25 -15.00 18.50
N PHE A 576 -1.90 -13.76 18.19
CA PHE A 576 -0.52 -13.33 17.96
C PHE A 576 0.33 -13.54 19.22
N ARG A 577 -0.12 -13.05 20.38
CA ARG A 577 0.56 -13.22 21.67
C ARG A 577 0.63 -14.68 22.08
N SER A 578 -0.42 -15.48 21.82
CA SER A 578 -0.39 -16.94 22.05
C SER A 578 0.68 -17.65 21.22
N ASN A 579 0.95 -17.20 20.00
CA ASN A 579 2.02 -17.78 19.16
C ASN A 579 3.40 -17.42 19.71
N GLN A 580 3.62 -16.19 20.20
CA GLN A 580 4.87 -15.78 20.86
C GLN A 580 5.13 -16.58 22.15
N ILE A 581 4.09 -16.82 22.96
CA ILE A 581 4.23 -17.69 24.15
C ILE A 581 4.65 -19.11 23.76
N ARG A 582 4.04 -19.69 22.72
CA ARG A 582 4.37 -21.04 22.26
C ARG A 582 5.79 -21.14 21.72
N GLU A 583 6.29 -20.06 21.11
CA GLU A 583 7.67 -19.98 20.65
C GLU A 583 8.67 -19.81 21.79
N GLY A 584 8.24 -19.21 22.90
CA GLY A 584 9.06 -18.91 24.07
C GLY A 584 9.63 -17.50 24.09
N ASP A 585 9.09 -16.62 23.22
CA ASP A 585 9.53 -15.22 23.12
C ASP A 585 8.82 -14.30 24.13
N LEU A 586 7.73 -14.77 24.76
CA LEU A 586 6.91 -14.00 25.68
C LEU A 586 6.37 -14.89 26.80
N SER A 587 6.34 -14.41 28.02
CA SER A 587 5.66 -15.10 29.12
C SER A 587 4.13 -14.95 29.01
N ARG A 588 3.40 -15.86 29.68
CA ARG A 588 1.93 -15.81 29.68
C ARG A 588 1.40 -14.56 30.38
N ASP A 589 2.01 -14.15 31.48
CA ASP A 589 1.56 -13.00 32.28
C ASP A 589 1.82 -11.68 31.54
N GLU A 590 2.98 -11.52 30.91
CA GLU A 590 3.24 -10.38 30.04
C GLU A 590 2.23 -10.32 28.88
N ALA A 591 1.93 -11.46 28.26
CA ALA A 591 0.94 -11.52 27.18
C ALA A 591 -0.45 -11.10 27.63
N LEU A 592 -0.89 -11.49 28.84
CA LEU A 592 -2.16 -11.08 29.42
C LEU A 592 -2.21 -9.56 29.67
N GLN A 593 -1.11 -8.96 30.13
CA GLN A 593 -1.01 -7.51 30.30
C GLN A 593 -1.06 -6.77 28.96
N LEU A 594 -0.35 -7.29 27.95
CA LEU A 594 -0.33 -6.70 26.60
C LEU A 594 -1.72 -6.72 25.96
N ILE A 595 -2.43 -7.84 25.98
CA ILE A 595 -3.75 -7.92 25.33
C ILE A 595 -4.79 -7.02 25.99
N GLN A 596 -4.67 -6.71 27.29
CA GLN A 596 -5.55 -5.73 27.95
C GLN A 596 -5.40 -4.33 27.36
N LYS A 597 -4.20 -3.97 26.88
CA LYS A 597 -3.94 -2.69 26.21
C LYS A 597 -4.28 -2.75 24.73
N GLU A 598 -3.85 -3.82 24.05
CA GLU A 598 -3.94 -3.98 22.60
C GLU A 598 -5.35 -4.26 22.08
N ASN A 599 -6.21 -4.86 22.93
CA ASN A 599 -7.61 -5.09 22.60
C ASN A 599 -8.51 -3.87 22.86
N LYS A 600 -7.97 -2.76 23.39
CA LYS A 600 -8.74 -1.52 23.52
C LYS A 600 -9.20 -1.05 22.14
N PRO A 601 -10.48 -0.64 22.01
CA PRO A 601 -10.98 -0.09 20.77
C PRO A 601 -10.17 1.13 20.32
N ARG A 602 -9.82 1.15 19.04
CA ARG A 602 -9.05 2.23 18.42
C ARG A 602 -10.00 3.23 17.78
N TYR A 603 -10.43 4.23 18.57
CA TYR A 603 -11.45 5.20 18.15
C TYR A 603 -11.12 5.88 16.81
N GLN A 604 -9.93 6.47 16.70
CA GLN A 604 -9.53 7.20 15.50
C GLN A 604 -9.51 6.29 14.28
N GLY A 605 -8.96 5.07 14.42
CA GLY A 605 -8.93 4.09 13.34
C GLY A 605 -10.32 3.61 12.92
N ILE A 606 -11.23 3.38 13.87
CA ILE A 606 -12.63 2.97 13.59
C ILE A 606 -13.38 4.12 12.92
N LYS A 607 -13.26 5.35 13.43
CA LYS A 607 -13.87 6.54 12.86
C LYS A 607 -13.41 6.77 11.42
N TRP A 608 -12.08 6.73 11.21
CA TRP A 608 -11.51 6.87 9.87
C TRP A 608 -12.04 5.79 8.91
N PHE A 609 -12.09 4.52 9.34
CA PHE A 609 -12.62 3.44 8.49
C PHE A 609 -14.07 3.69 8.07
N LEU A 610 -14.94 4.06 9.01
CA LEU A 610 -16.34 4.32 8.73
C LEU A 610 -16.54 5.54 7.82
N ASP A 611 -15.76 6.59 8.01
CA ASP A 611 -15.80 7.79 7.17
C ASP A 611 -15.36 7.50 5.73
N VAL A 612 -14.27 6.75 5.52
CA VAL A 612 -13.80 6.43 4.16
C VAL A 612 -14.76 5.55 3.38
N ILE A 613 -15.58 4.74 4.06
CA ILE A 613 -16.64 3.94 3.42
C ILE A 613 -18.02 4.61 3.49
N ASP A 614 -18.10 5.86 3.98
CA ASP A 614 -19.32 6.67 4.04
C ASP A 614 -20.42 6.02 4.90
N LEU A 615 -20.06 5.55 6.10
CA LEU A 615 -21.00 5.04 7.11
C LEU A 615 -20.99 5.91 8.35
N ASP A 616 -22.18 6.15 8.89
CA ASP A 616 -22.38 6.89 10.12
C ASP A 616 -21.80 6.12 11.31
N PHE A 617 -20.94 6.77 12.09
CA PHE A 617 -20.24 6.14 13.22
C PHE A 617 -21.21 5.69 14.30
N GLU A 618 -22.06 6.62 14.79
CA GLU A 618 -22.96 6.36 15.91
C GLU A 618 -23.96 5.24 15.58
N LYS A 619 -24.62 5.31 14.43
CA LYS A 619 -25.58 4.28 13.99
C LYS A 619 -24.92 2.93 13.83
N THR A 620 -23.69 2.90 13.29
CA THR A 620 -22.96 1.66 13.04
C THR A 620 -22.52 1.00 14.34
N ILE A 621 -21.93 1.80 15.27
CA ILE A 621 -21.45 1.28 16.54
C ILE A 621 -22.61 0.85 17.44
N ASN A 622 -23.67 1.63 17.53
CA ASN A 622 -24.88 1.25 18.28
C ASN A 622 -25.45 -0.08 17.75
N ARG A 623 -25.51 -0.26 16.43
CA ARG A 623 -25.98 -1.50 15.84
C ARG A 623 -25.10 -2.71 16.17
N ILE A 624 -23.76 -2.54 16.22
CA ILE A 624 -22.84 -3.59 16.64
C ILE A 624 -23.07 -3.93 18.11
N ASN A 625 -23.26 -2.92 18.98
CA ASN A 625 -23.44 -3.09 20.41
C ASN A 625 -24.77 -3.76 20.79
N GLU A 626 -25.78 -3.72 19.92
CA GLU A 626 -27.06 -4.43 20.09
C GLU A 626 -26.92 -5.95 19.95
N TYR A 627 -25.88 -6.44 19.28
CA TYR A 627 -25.67 -7.87 19.10
C TYR A 627 -24.94 -8.49 20.30
N SER A 628 -25.30 -9.72 20.60
CA SER A 628 -24.58 -10.57 21.53
C SER A 628 -24.01 -11.80 20.84
N TYR A 629 -22.97 -12.39 21.43
CA TYR A 629 -22.34 -13.61 20.88
C TYR A 629 -23.38 -14.73 20.67
N ASN A 630 -24.28 -14.94 21.64
CA ASN A 630 -25.30 -15.99 21.54
C ASN A 630 -26.32 -15.77 20.43
N ASN A 631 -26.55 -14.52 20.00
CA ASN A 631 -27.50 -14.19 18.93
C ASN A 631 -26.89 -14.30 17.53
N ILE A 632 -25.60 -14.57 17.41
CA ILE A 632 -24.87 -14.56 16.13
C ILE A 632 -24.52 -15.97 15.66
N GLN A 633 -24.48 -16.95 16.58
CA GLN A 633 -24.21 -18.36 16.23
C GLN A 633 -25.47 -19.13 15.81
N ASN A 634 -26.66 -18.57 15.97
CA ASN A 634 -27.94 -19.11 15.49
C ASN A 634 -28.33 -18.40 14.17
#